data_410a7c294307595c30759b5fa19b2b48
#
_entry.id   410a7c294307595c30759b5fa19b2b48
#
_cell.length_a   1.000
_cell.length_b   1.000
_cell.length_c   1.000
_cell.angle_alpha   90.00
_cell.angle_beta   90.00
_cell.angle_gamma   90.00
#
_symmetry.space_group_name_H-M   'P 1'
#
loop_
_entity.id
_entity.type
_entity.pdbx_description
1 polymer ?
#
loop_
_entity_poly.entity_id
_entity_poly.type
_entity_poly.pdbx_seq_one_letter_code
_entity_poly.pdbx_strand_id
1 'polypeptide(L)'
;EKSVGAKAALEKTREEMSRVEKRRSKDEAAGRLNVTKRSKKLWLEKHRWAVVGDGHLFIGGKDARGNDTVVNKHLSRPDLYFHADLHGAPSCALKLKEGFETDPHPIPGLPDGVPALRLTQTLEVEEFDEKIREDAAQMAVVWSRGWSSGGAAATAFWVEPTQVSKTAETGEALARGAWIVRGKRNYLKDMKMEMTLGMAVINGIALPLTGTHEAVTKWCERWLRIGPGTVKKEALANKVAKATGIVQ
;
A
#
# COMPACT_ATOMS: atom_id res chain seq x y z
N GLU A 1 -42.41 -17.87 28.94
CA GLU A 1 -41.94 -16.61 28.25
C GLU A 1 -40.51 -16.70 27.76
N LYS A 2 -39.52 -17.17 28.53
CA LYS A 2 -38.11 -17.28 28.10
C LYS A 2 -37.90 -18.19 26.89
N SER A 3 -38.69 -19.24 26.69
CA SER A 3 -38.55 -20.16 25.56
C SER A 3 -39.09 -19.57 24.25
N VAL A 4 -40.05 -18.66 24.29
CA VAL A 4 -40.62 -17.99 23.11
C VAL A 4 -39.64 -16.94 22.57
N GLY A 5 -39.03 -16.17 23.49
CA GLY A 5 -37.99 -15.20 23.10
C GLY A 5 -36.74 -15.86 22.47
N ALA A 6 -36.30 -17.00 23.00
CA ALA A 6 -35.18 -17.74 22.44
C ALA A 6 -35.49 -18.29 21.04
N LYS A 7 -36.71 -18.79 20.80
CA LYS A 7 -37.14 -19.26 19.46
C LYS A 7 -37.16 -18.11 18.43
N ALA A 8 -37.72 -16.94 18.79
CA ALA A 8 -37.77 -15.77 17.92
C ALA A 8 -36.36 -15.22 17.60
N ALA A 9 -35.45 -15.24 18.59
CA ALA A 9 -34.05 -14.86 18.33
C ALA A 9 -33.33 -15.84 17.38
N LEU A 10 -33.59 -17.12 17.54
CA LEU A 10 -33.02 -18.18 16.69
C LEU A 10 -33.52 -18.07 15.24
N GLU A 11 -34.80 -17.76 15.06
CA GLU A 11 -35.42 -17.58 13.74
C GLU A 11 -34.87 -16.34 13.03
N LYS A 12 -34.73 -15.23 13.76
CA LYS A 12 -34.09 -14.01 13.23
C LYS A 12 -32.64 -14.24 12.82
N THR A 13 -31.88 -14.97 13.61
CA THR A 13 -30.49 -15.34 13.27
C THR A 13 -30.43 -16.22 12.02
N ARG A 14 -31.37 -17.17 11.87
CA ARG A 14 -31.46 -18.01 10.65
C ARG A 14 -31.78 -17.20 9.40
N GLU A 15 -32.72 -16.23 9.51
CA GLU A 15 -33.04 -15.36 8.39
C GLU A 15 -31.85 -14.47 7.99
N GLU A 16 -31.14 -13.92 8.96
CA GLU A 16 -29.92 -13.14 8.71
C GLU A 16 -28.82 -13.99 8.04
N MET A 17 -28.58 -15.20 8.52
CA MET A 17 -27.65 -16.13 7.89
C MET A 17 -28.05 -16.46 6.43
N SER A 18 -29.33 -16.74 6.19
CA SER A 18 -29.82 -17.00 4.82
C SER A 18 -29.64 -15.81 3.89
N ARG A 19 -29.86 -14.58 4.38
CA ARG A 19 -29.62 -13.35 3.60
C ARG A 19 -28.14 -13.17 3.28
N VAL A 20 -27.27 -13.41 4.26
CA VAL A 20 -25.81 -13.32 4.07
C VAL A 20 -25.34 -14.38 3.06
N GLU A 21 -25.82 -15.62 3.15
CA GLU A 21 -25.49 -16.70 2.24
C GLU A 21 -25.94 -16.42 0.80
N LYS A 22 -27.18 -15.93 0.61
CA LYS A 22 -27.69 -15.53 -0.70
C LYS A 22 -26.89 -14.37 -1.31
N ARG A 23 -26.48 -13.40 -0.48
CA ARG A 23 -25.63 -12.30 -0.93
C ARG A 23 -24.24 -12.81 -1.34
N ARG A 24 -23.64 -13.67 -0.52
CA ARG A 24 -22.34 -14.28 -0.79
C ARG A 24 -22.35 -15.07 -2.10
N SER A 25 -23.35 -15.94 -2.30
CA SER A 25 -23.49 -16.72 -3.54
C SER A 25 -23.67 -15.81 -4.77
N LYS A 26 -24.42 -14.71 -4.65
CA LYS A 26 -24.59 -13.74 -5.73
C LYS A 26 -23.29 -12.97 -6.04
N ASP A 27 -22.52 -12.64 -5.01
CA ASP A 27 -21.24 -11.94 -5.17
C ASP A 27 -20.15 -12.87 -5.73
N GLU A 28 -20.13 -14.15 -5.32
CA GLU A 28 -19.28 -15.19 -5.89
C GLU A 28 -19.60 -15.46 -7.36
N ALA A 29 -20.88 -15.56 -7.72
CA ALA A 29 -21.33 -15.71 -9.13
C ALA A 29 -20.98 -14.48 -9.99
N ALA A 30 -20.88 -13.29 -9.38
CA ALA A 30 -20.46 -12.05 -10.04
C ALA A 30 -18.93 -11.86 -10.06
N GLY A 31 -18.15 -12.82 -9.54
CA GLY A 31 -16.68 -12.74 -9.42
C GLY A 31 -16.21 -11.59 -8.49
N ARG A 32 -16.98 -11.32 -7.44
CA ARG A 32 -16.69 -10.22 -6.50
C ARG A 32 -16.07 -10.75 -5.22
N LEU A 33 -15.04 -10.05 -4.72
CA LEU A 33 -14.43 -10.36 -3.44
C LEU A 33 -15.34 -9.98 -2.27
N ASN A 34 -15.67 -10.96 -1.42
CA ASN A 34 -16.35 -10.70 -0.15
C ASN A 34 -15.35 -10.13 0.87
N VAL A 35 -15.46 -8.83 1.16
CA VAL A 35 -14.66 -8.19 2.20
C VAL A 35 -15.35 -8.38 3.55
N THR A 36 -14.92 -9.37 4.32
CA THR A 36 -15.36 -9.52 5.71
C THR A 36 -14.66 -8.49 6.60
N LYS A 37 -15.39 -7.93 7.58
CA LYS A 37 -14.81 -7.01 8.57
C LYS A 37 -13.79 -7.78 9.41
N ARG A 38 -12.52 -7.47 9.26
CA ARG A 38 -11.42 -8.17 9.90
C ARG A 38 -11.03 -7.56 11.24
N SER A 39 -10.63 -8.41 12.18
CA SER A 39 -10.17 -8.01 13.52
C SER A 39 -8.70 -7.58 13.55
N LYS A 40 -7.86 -8.10 12.66
CA LYS A 40 -6.41 -7.82 12.63
C LYS A 40 -6.00 -7.11 11.35
N LYS A 41 -5.11 -6.12 11.50
CA LYS A 41 -4.44 -5.42 10.39
C LYS A 41 -3.02 -5.94 10.26
N LEU A 42 -2.51 -6.02 9.02
CA LEU A 42 -1.09 -6.23 8.79
C LEU A 42 -0.31 -5.00 9.29
N TRP A 43 0.91 -5.23 9.76
CA TRP A 43 1.74 -4.15 10.32
C TRP A 43 1.98 -3.00 9.34
N LEU A 44 2.15 -3.35 8.03
CA LEU A 44 2.39 -2.39 6.95
C LEU A 44 1.23 -1.39 6.76
N GLU A 45 0.00 -1.76 7.11
CA GLU A 45 -1.16 -0.87 6.98
C GLU A 45 -1.15 0.32 7.96
N LYS A 46 -0.24 0.34 8.93
CA LYS A 46 0.03 1.51 9.77
C LYS A 46 0.74 2.62 8.98
N HIS A 47 1.35 2.26 7.85
CA HIS A 47 2.09 3.13 6.95
C HIS A 47 1.35 3.32 5.62
N ARG A 48 1.79 4.26 4.79
CA ARG A 48 1.58 4.17 3.35
C ARG A 48 2.42 3.00 2.88
N TRP A 49 1.95 2.22 1.93
CA TRP A 49 2.71 1.10 1.41
C TRP A 49 2.37 0.84 -0.06
N ALA A 50 3.32 0.33 -0.79
CA ALA A 50 3.21 -0.01 -2.20
C ALA A 50 4.10 -1.21 -2.54
N VAL A 51 3.77 -1.90 -3.63
CA VAL A 51 4.67 -2.82 -4.30
C VAL A 51 5.48 -2.05 -5.33
N VAL A 52 6.77 -2.31 -5.41
CA VAL A 52 7.69 -1.74 -6.42
C VAL A 52 8.57 -2.84 -7.00
N GLY A 53 9.00 -2.65 -8.25
CA GLY A 53 9.77 -3.66 -8.98
C GLY A 53 9.07 -5.01 -8.99
N ASP A 54 9.83 -6.03 -8.72
CA ASP A 54 9.41 -7.43 -8.78
C ASP A 54 8.73 -7.96 -7.50
N GLY A 55 8.30 -7.05 -6.61
CA GLY A 55 7.59 -7.44 -5.41
C GLY A 55 8.12 -6.80 -4.13
N HIS A 56 9.10 -5.89 -4.20
CA HIS A 56 9.63 -5.22 -3.02
C HIS A 56 8.58 -4.38 -2.30
N LEU A 57 8.65 -4.39 -0.97
CA LEU A 57 7.83 -3.53 -0.13
C LEU A 57 8.43 -2.12 -0.05
N PHE A 58 7.64 -1.12 -0.41
CA PHE A 58 7.93 0.29 -0.21
C PHE A 58 6.98 0.88 0.82
N ILE A 59 7.48 1.51 1.86
CA ILE A 59 6.67 2.09 2.94
C ILE A 59 6.99 3.55 3.15
N GLY A 60 5.99 4.33 3.62
CA GLY A 60 6.14 5.74 3.94
C GLY A 60 5.28 6.18 5.12
N GLY A 61 5.70 7.22 5.81
CA GLY A 61 4.95 7.78 6.93
C GLY A 61 3.62 8.39 6.48
N LYS A 62 2.57 8.24 7.30
CA LYS A 62 1.28 8.91 7.08
C LYS A 62 1.26 10.33 7.66
N ASP A 63 2.09 10.55 8.67
CA ASP A 63 2.23 11.79 9.44
C ASP A 63 3.64 11.88 10.07
N ALA A 64 3.90 12.89 10.86
CA ALA A 64 5.17 13.11 11.53
C ALA A 64 5.61 11.93 12.41
N ARG A 65 4.67 11.33 13.16
CA ARG A 65 4.94 10.14 13.97
C ARG A 65 5.23 8.91 13.10
N GLY A 66 4.50 8.79 11.98
CA GLY A 66 4.72 7.75 10.98
C GLY A 66 6.11 7.85 10.35
N ASN A 67 6.57 9.08 10.00
CA ASN A 67 7.93 9.31 9.50
C ASN A 67 8.99 8.85 10.51
N ASP A 68 8.82 9.22 11.79
CA ASP A 68 9.73 8.77 12.84
C ASP A 68 9.72 7.24 12.99
N THR A 69 8.55 6.61 12.84
CA THR A 69 8.44 5.15 12.92
C THR A 69 9.12 4.46 11.73
N VAL A 70 8.93 4.97 10.52
CA VAL A 70 9.59 4.43 9.32
C VAL A 70 11.09 4.46 9.46
N VAL A 71 11.67 5.60 9.84
CA VAL A 71 13.13 5.73 9.93
C VAL A 71 13.71 4.96 11.11
N ASN A 72 13.10 5.05 12.31
CA ASN A 72 13.67 4.42 13.50
C ASN A 72 13.47 2.90 13.58
N LYS A 73 12.40 2.37 12.94
CA LYS A 73 12.02 0.95 13.13
C LYS A 73 12.07 0.11 11.86
N HIS A 74 11.99 0.76 10.71
CA HIS A 74 11.83 0.05 9.44
C HIS A 74 12.90 0.41 8.40
N LEU A 75 13.87 1.27 8.76
CA LEU A 75 14.98 1.62 7.88
C LEU A 75 16.29 1.13 8.49
N SER A 76 16.91 0.17 7.85
CA SER A 76 18.22 -0.37 8.24
C SER A 76 18.95 -0.88 7.00
N ARG A 77 20.26 -1.02 7.02
CA ARG A 77 20.97 -1.68 5.90
C ARG A 77 20.42 -3.11 5.70
N PRO A 78 20.17 -3.53 4.49
CA PRO A 78 20.54 -2.94 3.19
C PRO A 78 19.45 -2.08 2.52
N ASP A 79 18.42 -1.64 3.24
CA ASP A 79 17.34 -0.81 2.71
C ASP A 79 17.83 0.54 2.18
N LEU A 80 16.99 1.26 1.42
CA LEU A 80 17.25 2.63 0.99
C LEU A 80 16.19 3.59 1.52
N TYR A 81 16.62 4.77 1.94
CA TYR A 81 15.75 5.88 2.29
C TYR A 81 15.36 6.67 1.04
N PHE A 82 14.09 7.01 0.93
CA PHE A 82 13.55 7.86 -0.14
C PHE A 82 12.81 9.07 0.40
N HIS A 83 12.88 10.17 -0.33
CA HIS A 83 12.08 11.36 -0.06
C HIS A 83 11.84 12.12 -1.36
N ALA A 84 10.62 12.62 -1.57
CA ALA A 84 10.37 13.54 -2.67
C ALA A 84 10.95 14.92 -2.33
N ASP A 85 11.56 15.57 -3.30
CA ASP A 85 12.12 16.93 -3.16
C ASP A 85 11.00 17.99 -3.19
N LEU A 86 10.02 17.76 -2.33
CA LEU A 86 8.84 18.60 -2.15
C LEU A 86 8.51 18.74 -0.68
N HIS A 87 8.12 19.96 -0.29
CA HIS A 87 7.71 20.22 1.09
C HIS A 87 6.52 19.32 1.49
N GLY A 88 6.62 18.70 2.67
CA GLY A 88 5.58 17.84 3.22
C GLY A 88 5.49 16.43 2.60
N ALA A 89 6.55 16.00 1.93
CA ALA A 89 6.72 14.61 1.53
C ALA A 89 6.98 13.70 2.74
N PRO A 90 6.57 12.42 2.71
CA PRO A 90 6.88 11.48 3.77
C PRO A 90 8.32 10.99 3.72
N SER A 91 8.86 10.60 4.86
CA SER A 91 10.02 9.72 4.91
C SER A 91 9.61 8.32 4.48
N CYS A 92 10.34 7.75 3.52
CA CYS A 92 10.03 6.44 2.96
C CYS A 92 11.22 5.48 3.08
N ALA A 93 10.94 4.19 3.12
CA ALA A 93 11.93 3.12 3.10
C ALA A 93 11.59 2.10 2.01
N LEU A 94 12.56 1.81 1.17
CA LEU A 94 12.54 0.71 0.21
C LEU A 94 13.21 -0.50 0.86
N LYS A 95 12.47 -1.60 0.98
CA LYS A 95 12.91 -2.81 1.66
C LYS A 95 13.57 -3.77 0.68
N LEU A 96 14.84 -4.12 0.89
CA LEU A 96 15.54 -5.06 0.01
C LEU A 96 15.06 -6.50 0.19
N LYS A 97 14.89 -6.93 1.42
CA LYS A 97 14.55 -8.33 1.74
C LYS A 97 13.08 -8.55 2.07
N GLU A 98 12.32 -7.48 2.27
CA GLU A 98 10.89 -7.58 2.56
C GLU A 98 10.04 -7.23 1.33
N GLY A 99 9.01 -8.03 1.09
CA GLY A 99 8.14 -7.80 -0.07
C GLY A 99 7.05 -8.85 -0.22
N PHE A 100 6.59 -9.02 -1.44
CA PHE A 100 5.47 -9.88 -1.77
C PHE A 100 5.93 -11.01 -2.69
N GLU A 101 5.43 -12.19 -2.43
CA GLU A 101 5.59 -13.38 -3.26
C GLU A 101 4.22 -14.02 -3.50
N THR A 102 4.08 -14.81 -4.55
CA THR A 102 2.87 -15.61 -4.75
C THR A 102 2.67 -16.55 -3.56
N ASP A 103 1.47 -16.58 -3.01
CA ASP A 103 1.14 -17.54 -1.96
C ASP A 103 1.07 -18.95 -2.60
N PRO A 104 1.88 -19.92 -2.13
CA PRO A 104 1.86 -21.27 -2.67
C PRO A 104 0.57 -22.03 -2.34
N HIS A 105 -0.23 -21.52 -1.40
CA HIS A 105 -1.48 -22.15 -1.00
C HIS A 105 -2.66 -21.54 -1.76
N PRO A 106 -3.39 -22.31 -2.57
CA PRO A 106 -4.54 -21.80 -3.30
C PRO A 106 -5.64 -21.34 -2.33
N ILE A 107 -6.22 -20.18 -2.61
CA ILE A 107 -7.35 -19.65 -1.86
C ILE A 107 -8.63 -19.98 -2.65
N PRO A 108 -9.50 -20.88 -2.14
CA PRO A 108 -10.74 -21.23 -2.83
C PRO A 108 -11.66 -20.02 -2.99
N GLY A 109 -12.28 -19.89 -4.17
CA GLY A 109 -13.23 -18.80 -4.46
C GLY A 109 -12.60 -17.44 -4.69
N LEU A 110 -11.30 -17.39 -4.92
CA LEU A 110 -10.64 -16.14 -5.33
C LEU A 110 -11.09 -15.77 -6.75
N PRO A 111 -11.56 -14.54 -7.00
CA PRO A 111 -11.94 -14.11 -8.33
C PRO A 111 -10.76 -14.13 -9.31
N ASP A 112 -11.04 -14.44 -10.58
CA ASP A 112 -10.04 -14.41 -11.65
C ASP A 112 -9.32 -13.05 -11.71
N GLY A 113 -8.00 -13.10 -11.88
CA GLY A 113 -7.16 -11.91 -11.98
C GLY A 113 -6.86 -11.20 -10.65
N VAL A 114 -7.27 -11.79 -9.51
CA VAL A 114 -6.90 -11.32 -8.16
C VAL A 114 -5.84 -12.28 -7.60
N PRO A 115 -4.59 -11.82 -7.38
CA PRO A 115 -3.52 -12.68 -6.89
C PRO A 115 -3.67 -12.99 -5.39
N ALA A 116 -3.28 -14.22 -5.01
CA ALA A 116 -2.96 -14.56 -3.65
C ALA A 116 -1.47 -14.31 -3.41
N LEU A 117 -1.16 -13.45 -2.46
CA LEU A 117 0.20 -13.07 -2.12
C LEU A 117 0.49 -13.34 -0.65
N ARG A 118 1.75 -13.59 -0.34
CA ARG A 118 2.26 -13.58 1.04
C ARG A 118 3.29 -12.47 1.21
N LEU A 119 3.29 -11.85 2.37
CA LEU A 119 4.35 -10.93 2.78
C LEU A 119 5.53 -11.76 3.26
N THR A 120 6.69 -11.56 2.65
CA THR A 120 7.94 -12.25 3.00
C THR A 120 8.97 -11.28 3.55
N GLN A 121 9.95 -11.80 4.31
CA GLN A 121 11.13 -11.07 4.81
C GLN A 121 12.44 -11.61 4.22
N THR A 122 12.33 -12.46 3.21
CA THR A 122 13.46 -13.21 2.66
C THR A 122 13.49 -13.21 1.13
N LEU A 123 13.17 -12.06 0.50
CA LEU A 123 13.36 -11.93 -0.95
C LEU A 123 14.79 -12.24 -1.34
N GLU A 124 14.95 -13.09 -2.35
CA GLU A 124 16.27 -13.48 -2.88
C GLU A 124 16.79 -12.42 -3.86
N VAL A 125 17.14 -11.25 -3.31
CA VAL A 125 17.72 -10.14 -4.06
C VAL A 125 18.96 -9.64 -3.33
N GLU A 126 20.04 -9.41 -4.06
CA GLU A 126 21.31 -8.93 -3.49
C GLU A 126 21.37 -7.40 -3.45
N GLU A 127 20.85 -6.74 -4.50
CA GLU A 127 20.87 -5.28 -4.62
C GLU A 127 19.63 -4.77 -5.39
N PHE A 128 19.32 -3.48 -5.25
CA PHE A 128 18.28 -2.82 -6.03
C PHE A 128 18.81 -2.45 -7.42
N ASP A 129 18.07 -2.81 -8.45
CA ASP A 129 18.29 -2.31 -9.80
C ASP A 129 17.77 -0.86 -9.98
N GLU A 130 18.00 -0.27 -11.12
CA GLU A 130 17.57 1.09 -11.44
C GLU A 130 16.04 1.20 -11.48
N LYS A 131 15.37 0.21 -12.05
CA LYS A 131 13.90 0.19 -12.18
C LYS A 131 13.20 0.16 -10.84
N ILE A 132 13.69 -0.64 -9.89
CA ILE A 132 13.14 -0.68 -8.53
C ILE A 132 13.28 0.68 -7.84
N ARG A 133 14.44 1.37 -8.05
CA ARG A 133 14.65 2.72 -7.51
C ARG A 133 13.72 3.76 -8.15
N GLU A 134 13.48 3.69 -9.46
CA GLU A 134 12.54 4.56 -10.16
C GLU A 134 11.11 4.37 -9.65
N ASP A 135 10.66 3.12 -9.52
CA ASP A 135 9.34 2.80 -8.98
C ASP A 135 9.15 3.35 -7.56
N ALA A 136 10.15 3.18 -6.70
CA ALA A 136 10.14 3.72 -5.34
C ALA A 136 10.12 5.27 -5.34
N ALA A 137 10.91 5.90 -6.20
CA ALA A 137 10.93 7.35 -6.37
C ALA A 137 9.59 7.89 -6.85
N GLN A 138 8.95 7.23 -7.81
CA GLN A 138 7.61 7.58 -8.27
C GLN A 138 6.60 7.49 -7.12
N MET A 139 6.62 6.43 -6.33
CA MET A 139 5.71 6.30 -5.19
C MET A 139 5.99 7.32 -4.09
N ALA A 140 7.24 7.71 -3.84
CA ALA A 140 7.58 8.79 -2.92
C ALA A 140 6.99 10.14 -3.37
N VAL A 141 7.05 10.43 -4.67
CA VAL A 141 6.46 11.63 -5.29
C VAL A 141 4.92 11.58 -5.19
N VAL A 142 4.29 10.47 -5.49
CA VAL A 142 2.83 10.26 -5.39
C VAL A 142 2.33 10.53 -3.96
N TRP A 143 3.09 10.18 -2.94
CA TRP A 143 2.70 10.37 -1.54
C TRP A 143 3.01 11.78 -1.00
N SER A 144 3.61 12.65 -1.80
CA SER A 144 3.91 14.02 -1.44
C SER A 144 2.68 14.95 -1.57
N ARG A 145 2.83 16.19 -1.14
CA ARG A 145 1.79 17.22 -1.36
C ARG A 145 1.62 17.59 -2.83
N GLY A 146 2.56 17.27 -3.71
CA GLY A 146 2.42 17.43 -5.16
C GLY A 146 1.15 16.80 -5.70
N TRP A 147 0.73 15.66 -5.13
CA TRP A 147 -0.55 15.02 -5.51
C TRP A 147 -1.75 15.94 -5.32
N SER A 148 -1.88 16.57 -4.17
CA SER A 148 -3.00 17.48 -3.87
C SER A 148 -2.91 18.81 -4.60
N SER A 149 -1.73 19.19 -5.07
CA SER A 149 -1.51 20.39 -5.88
C SER A 149 -1.74 20.19 -7.38
N GLY A 150 -2.08 18.96 -7.80
CA GLY A 150 -2.32 18.66 -9.22
C GLY A 150 -1.06 18.60 -10.07
N GLY A 151 0.11 18.37 -9.47
CA GLY A 151 1.37 18.25 -10.19
C GLY A 151 1.38 17.06 -11.15
N ALA A 152 2.05 17.18 -12.29
CA ALA A 152 2.20 16.09 -13.27
C ALA A 152 3.40 15.19 -12.96
N ALA A 153 4.49 15.79 -12.47
CA ALA A 153 5.73 15.10 -12.12
C ALA A 153 6.49 15.88 -11.03
N ALA A 154 7.43 15.22 -10.38
CA ALA A 154 8.34 15.83 -9.42
C ALA A 154 9.64 15.04 -9.31
N THR A 155 10.60 15.60 -8.58
CA THR A 155 11.87 14.96 -8.28
C THR A 155 11.81 14.24 -6.93
N ALA A 156 12.41 13.06 -6.85
CA ALA A 156 12.71 12.38 -5.60
C ALA A 156 14.21 12.11 -5.51
N PHE A 157 14.68 11.74 -4.33
CA PHE A 157 16.03 11.27 -4.14
C PHE A 157 16.05 10.07 -3.18
N TRP A 158 17.12 9.30 -3.27
CA TRP A 158 17.41 8.25 -2.34
C TRP A 158 18.81 8.39 -1.74
N VAL A 159 18.97 7.83 -0.56
CA VAL A 159 20.24 7.78 0.18
C VAL A 159 20.29 6.49 1.01
N GLU A 160 21.49 6.16 1.47
CA GLU A 160 21.66 5.07 2.42
C GLU A 160 21.15 5.42 3.83
N PRO A 161 20.73 4.44 4.64
CA PRO A 161 20.27 4.68 6.02
C PRO A 161 21.25 5.46 6.89
N THR A 162 22.55 5.25 6.69
CA THR A 162 23.63 5.94 7.43
C THR A 162 23.70 7.44 7.18
N GLN A 163 23.08 7.93 6.10
CA GLN A 163 23.02 9.36 5.76
C GLN A 163 21.84 10.07 6.43
N VAL A 164 20.94 9.32 7.11
CA VAL A 164 19.71 9.85 7.70
C VAL A 164 19.85 9.89 9.22
N SER A 165 19.73 11.06 9.83
CA SER A 165 19.89 11.21 11.28
C SER A 165 18.97 12.29 11.85
N LYS A 166 18.84 12.29 13.18
CA LYS A 166 18.26 13.40 13.96
C LYS A 166 19.31 14.27 14.64
N THR A 167 20.57 14.02 14.41
CA THR A 167 21.65 14.81 15.00
C THR A 167 21.68 16.18 14.31
N ALA A 168 21.14 17.18 14.98
CA ALA A 168 21.19 18.55 14.53
C ALA A 168 22.60 19.14 14.78
N GLU A 169 23.09 19.99 13.88
CA GLU A 169 24.23 20.83 14.13
C GLU A 169 23.82 22.08 14.93
N THR A 170 24.79 22.78 15.51
CA THR A 170 24.54 24.00 16.29
C THR A 170 23.70 24.99 15.47
N GLY A 171 22.52 25.35 15.98
CA GLY A 171 21.56 26.25 15.31
C GLY A 171 20.49 25.59 14.45
N GLU A 172 20.51 24.26 14.24
CA GLU A 172 19.45 23.52 13.56
C GLU A 172 18.34 23.14 14.55
N ALA A 173 17.09 23.50 14.26
CA ALA A 173 15.91 23.03 14.97
C ALA A 173 15.15 22.03 14.12
N LEU A 174 15.02 20.80 14.61
CA LEU A 174 14.29 19.73 13.92
C LEU A 174 12.86 19.61 14.43
N ALA A 175 11.91 19.83 13.56
CA ALA A 175 10.51 19.51 13.82
C ALA A 175 10.30 18.00 13.96
N ARG A 176 9.26 17.60 14.69
CA ARG A 176 8.85 16.20 14.79
C ARG A 176 8.60 15.62 13.40
N GLY A 177 9.12 14.44 13.13
CA GLY A 177 8.98 13.75 11.84
C GLY A 177 9.90 14.26 10.74
N ALA A 178 10.69 15.32 10.99
CA ALA A 178 11.75 15.77 10.09
C ALA A 178 13.05 15.01 10.36
N TRP A 179 13.81 14.77 9.31
CA TRP A 179 15.10 14.06 9.34
C TRP A 179 16.14 14.83 8.52
N ILE A 180 17.36 14.83 9.00
CA ILE A 180 18.50 15.43 8.30
C ILE A 180 19.11 14.37 7.40
N VAL A 181 19.32 14.74 6.14
CA VAL A 181 20.02 13.89 5.16
C VAL A 181 21.36 14.55 4.83
N ARG A 182 22.45 13.88 5.17
CA ARG A 182 23.82 14.37 4.94
C ARG A 182 24.49 13.61 3.80
N GLY A 183 25.44 14.26 3.15
CA GLY A 183 26.20 13.71 2.05
C GLY A 183 25.46 13.78 0.71
N LYS A 184 25.95 12.99 -0.26
CA LYS A 184 25.44 13.00 -1.64
C LYS A 184 24.04 12.37 -1.70
N ARG A 185 23.11 13.09 -2.33
CA ARG A 185 21.78 12.59 -2.68
C ARG A 185 21.77 12.08 -4.12
N ASN A 186 21.11 10.98 -4.35
CA ASN A 186 20.93 10.39 -5.67
C ASN A 186 19.55 10.79 -6.18
N TYR A 187 19.50 11.78 -7.07
CA TYR A 187 18.24 12.34 -7.56
C TYR A 187 17.69 11.55 -8.74
N LEU A 188 16.37 11.35 -8.71
CA LEU A 188 15.57 10.81 -9.80
C LEU A 188 14.54 11.88 -10.18
N LYS A 189 14.69 12.41 -11.41
CA LYS A 189 13.91 13.55 -11.92
C LYS A 189 12.70 13.08 -12.70
N ASP A 190 11.73 13.94 -12.85
CA ASP A 190 10.54 13.76 -13.71
C ASP A 190 9.71 12.52 -13.38
N MET A 191 9.72 12.11 -12.10
CA MET A 191 8.90 11.01 -11.62
C MET A 191 7.41 11.36 -11.74
N LYS A 192 6.66 10.55 -12.47
CA LYS A 192 5.23 10.80 -12.77
C LYS A 192 4.38 10.79 -11.51
N MET A 193 3.44 11.73 -11.45
CA MET A 193 2.45 11.81 -10.36
C MET A 193 1.25 10.92 -10.66
N GLU A 194 1.47 9.64 -10.86
CA GLU A 194 0.43 8.63 -11.09
C GLU A 194 0.76 7.33 -10.37
N MET A 195 -0.28 6.59 -10.00
CA MET A 195 -0.16 5.24 -9.44
C MET A 195 -1.19 4.31 -10.04
N THR A 196 -0.97 3.03 -9.93
CA THR A 196 -1.94 1.99 -10.26
C THR A 196 -2.40 1.31 -8.99
N LEU A 197 -3.67 0.96 -8.96
CA LEU A 197 -4.32 0.25 -7.87
C LEU A 197 -4.98 -1.00 -8.42
N GLY A 198 -4.61 -2.13 -7.89
CA GLY A 198 -5.27 -3.42 -8.05
C GLY A 198 -5.77 -3.94 -6.70
N MET A 199 -6.23 -5.19 -6.70
CA MET A 199 -6.58 -5.91 -5.49
C MET A 199 -5.81 -7.20 -5.40
N ALA A 200 -5.35 -7.52 -4.21
CA ALA A 200 -4.69 -8.78 -3.89
C ALA A 200 -5.22 -9.35 -2.57
N VAL A 201 -5.12 -10.64 -2.40
CA VAL A 201 -5.32 -11.27 -1.08
C VAL A 201 -3.93 -11.51 -0.50
N ILE A 202 -3.58 -10.76 0.53
CA ILE A 202 -2.26 -10.80 1.17
C ILE A 202 -2.39 -11.48 2.53
N ASN A 203 -1.69 -12.60 2.73
CA ASN A 203 -1.82 -13.44 3.93
C ASN A 203 -3.30 -13.73 4.28
N GLY A 204 -4.11 -14.06 3.27
CA GLY A 204 -5.54 -14.34 3.43
C GLY A 204 -6.43 -13.09 3.62
N ILE A 205 -5.90 -11.88 3.47
CA ILE A 205 -6.63 -10.62 3.66
C ILE A 205 -6.70 -9.85 2.35
N ALA A 206 -7.92 -9.54 1.87
CA ALA A 206 -8.12 -8.70 0.70
C ALA A 206 -7.68 -7.26 0.97
N LEU A 207 -6.73 -6.76 0.20
CA LEU A 207 -6.14 -5.44 0.33
C LEU A 207 -5.95 -4.77 -1.04
N PRO A 208 -6.08 -3.42 -1.11
CA PRO A 208 -5.66 -2.71 -2.30
C PRO A 208 -4.14 -2.82 -2.46
N LEU A 209 -3.69 -3.32 -3.61
CA LEU A 209 -2.29 -3.35 -4.00
C LEU A 209 -2.00 -2.09 -4.83
N THR A 210 -1.12 -1.23 -4.33
CA THR A 210 -0.73 0.02 -5.00
C THR A 210 0.73 -0.02 -5.43
N GLY A 211 1.06 0.68 -6.50
CA GLY A 211 2.42 0.76 -7.03
C GLY A 211 2.47 1.53 -8.34
N THR A 212 3.59 1.44 -9.06
CA THR A 212 3.68 1.85 -10.45
C THR A 212 2.82 0.94 -11.33
N HIS A 213 2.58 1.35 -12.56
CA HIS A 213 1.77 0.55 -13.48
C HIS A 213 2.37 -0.85 -13.68
N GLU A 214 3.66 -0.91 -13.97
CA GLU A 214 4.37 -2.16 -14.22
C GLU A 214 4.40 -3.07 -12.99
N ALA A 215 4.70 -2.50 -11.81
CA ALA A 215 4.75 -3.27 -10.58
C ALA A 215 3.40 -3.89 -10.18
N VAL A 216 2.27 -3.19 -10.41
CA VAL A 216 0.94 -3.71 -10.06
C VAL A 216 0.43 -4.70 -11.12
N THR A 217 0.60 -4.40 -12.41
CA THR A 217 0.10 -5.25 -13.51
C THR A 217 0.84 -6.58 -13.61
N LYS A 218 2.02 -6.70 -13.03
CA LYS A 218 2.72 -7.98 -12.88
C LYS A 218 1.93 -8.97 -12.01
N TRP A 219 1.14 -8.45 -11.05
CA TRP A 219 0.39 -9.25 -10.08
C TRP A 219 -1.12 -9.29 -10.36
N CYS A 220 -1.68 -8.13 -10.78
CA CYS A 220 -3.12 -7.94 -10.88
C CYS A 220 -3.56 -7.82 -12.35
N GLU A 221 -4.47 -8.65 -12.80
CA GLU A 221 -5.11 -8.49 -14.11
C GLU A 221 -6.19 -7.39 -14.10
N ARG A 222 -6.77 -7.12 -12.92
CA ARG A 222 -7.77 -6.07 -12.71
C ARG A 222 -7.18 -4.91 -11.94
N TRP A 223 -7.13 -3.76 -12.56
CA TRP A 223 -6.50 -2.57 -11.99
C TRP A 223 -7.13 -1.28 -12.51
N LEU A 224 -6.83 -0.17 -11.83
CA LEU A 224 -7.19 1.19 -12.23
C LEU A 224 -5.97 2.10 -12.07
N ARG A 225 -5.64 2.87 -13.11
CA ARG A 225 -4.64 3.93 -13.03
C ARG A 225 -5.26 5.19 -12.44
N ILE A 226 -4.58 5.82 -11.50
CA ILE A 226 -5.04 6.97 -10.75
C ILE A 226 -3.98 8.06 -10.80
N GLY A 227 -4.41 9.29 -11.11
CA GLY A 227 -3.60 10.50 -11.06
C GLY A 227 -4.29 11.59 -10.26
N PRO A 228 -3.62 12.73 -10.02
CA PRO A 228 -4.24 13.91 -9.42
C PRO A 228 -5.47 14.34 -10.21
N GLY A 229 -6.55 14.74 -9.53
CA GLY A 229 -7.78 15.12 -10.17
C GLY A 229 -8.85 15.59 -9.21
N THR A 230 -10.00 15.96 -9.75
CA THR A 230 -11.14 16.54 -9.02
C THR A 230 -12.29 15.57 -8.74
N VAL A 231 -12.10 14.28 -9.09
CA VAL A 231 -13.12 13.24 -8.83
C VAL A 231 -13.33 13.08 -7.34
N LYS A 232 -14.57 13.18 -6.89
CA LYS A 232 -14.93 13.01 -5.47
C LYS A 232 -14.54 11.61 -4.99
N LYS A 233 -14.12 11.52 -3.72
CA LYS A 233 -13.61 10.29 -3.09
C LYS A 233 -14.57 9.10 -3.24
N GLU A 234 -15.87 9.33 -3.02
CA GLU A 234 -16.90 8.28 -3.11
C GLU A 234 -17.05 7.76 -4.56
N ALA A 235 -17.03 8.68 -5.54
CA ALA A 235 -17.12 8.32 -6.95
C ALA A 235 -15.88 7.55 -7.40
N LEU A 236 -14.68 7.93 -6.89
CA LEU A 236 -13.45 7.18 -7.15
C LEU A 236 -13.49 5.80 -6.51
N ALA A 237 -13.94 5.69 -5.26
CA ALA A 237 -14.08 4.40 -4.57
C ALA A 237 -14.99 3.43 -5.34
N ASN A 238 -16.11 3.92 -5.86
CA ASN A 238 -17.01 3.12 -6.71
C ASN A 238 -16.36 2.69 -8.03
N LYS A 239 -15.57 3.56 -8.68
CA LYS A 239 -14.80 3.19 -9.88
C LYS A 239 -13.75 2.11 -9.56
N VAL A 240 -13.04 2.26 -8.45
CA VAL A 240 -12.06 1.26 -7.99
C VAL A 240 -12.76 -0.06 -7.73
N ALA A 241 -13.85 -0.07 -6.96
CA ALA A 241 -14.60 -1.28 -6.65
C ALA A 241 -15.09 -2.00 -7.92
N LYS A 242 -15.61 -1.24 -8.91
CA LYS A 242 -16.04 -1.79 -10.20
C LYS A 242 -14.87 -2.35 -11.02
N ALA A 243 -13.75 -1.63 -11.10
CA ALA A 243 -12.59 -2.03 -11.89
C ALA A 243 -11.90 -3.27 -11.30
N THR A 244 -11.83 -3.37 -9.99
CA THR A 244 -11.12 -4.44 -9.26
C THR A 244 -12.03 -5.59 -8.81
N GLY A 245 -13.35 -5.48 -9.01
CA GLY A 245 -14.31 -6.52 -8.61
C GLY A 245 -14.58 -6.60 -7.11
N ILE A 246 -14.21 -5.56 -6.33
CA ILE A 246 -14.54 -5.50 -4.90
C ILE A 246 -16.01 -5.14 -4.70
N VAL A 247 -16.66 -5.83 -3.77
CA VAL A 247 -18.00 -5.46 -3.26
C VAL A 247 -17.84 -4.82 -1.89
N GLN A 248 -18.41 -3.64 -1.74
CA GLN A 248 -18.58 -3.00 -0.44
C GLN A 248 -19.78 -3.58 0.31
#